data_26a79346b103888cbd8cd964ddf8dd94
#
_entry.id   26a79346b103888cbd8cd964ddf8dd94
#
_cell.length_a   1.000
_cell.length_b   1.000
_cell.length_c   1.000
_cell.angle_alpha   90.00
_cell.angle_beta   90.00
_cell.angle_gamma   90.00
#
_symmetry.space_group_name_H-M   'P 1'
#
loop_
_entity.id
_entity.type
_entity.pdbx_description
1 polymer ?
#
loop_
_entity_poly.entity_id
_entity_poly.type
_entity_poly.pdbx_seq_one_letter_code
_entity_poly.pdbx_strand_id
1 'polypeptide(L)'
;KMTIVITLIALIIGGAAIAFSYATYEQNLREQLTDTTTNLARTMADIVDPWSIDRYLETGEKDAEYERTLALLREVQRNNELVYAVVTKPTEEGFYYVYDTDTSDEAFQLGDFQEFYPGDFLDNKANFLAGNDIPIIVTNYEFGWLLSAVVPIKDDDGVMHGYVDVDMSMNDITRMQQEFLLRIIILLV
;
A
#
# COMPACT_ATOMS: atom_id res chain seq x y z
N LYS A 1 -51.05 1.06 -20.94
CA LYS A 1 -49.88 1.20 -21.83
C LYS A 1 -48.95 2.32 -21.35
N MET A 2 -49.46 3.51 -21.03
CA MET A 2 -48.64 4.65 -20.55
C MET A 2 -47.95 4.38 -19.21
N THR A 3 -48.62 3.70 -18.27
CA THR A 3 -48.07 3.33 -16.96
C THR A 3 -46.87 2.42 -17.09
N ILE A 4 -46.92 1.41 -17.97
CA ILE A 4 -45.81 0.47 -18.21
C ILE A 4 -44.58 1.23 -18.74
N VAL A 5 -44.77 2.18 -19.67
CA VAL A 5 -43.67 2.98 -20.22
C VAL A 5 -43.04 3.86 -19.16
N ILE A 6 -43.85 4.50 -18.31
CA ILE A 6 -43.35 5.34 -17.21
C ILE A 6 -42.56 4.50 -16.19
N THR A 7 -43.09 3.32 -15.83
CA THR A 7 -42.40 2.39 -14.91
C THR A 7 -41.07 1.92 -15.51
N LEU A 8 -41.03 1.60 -16.79
CA LEU A 8 -39.80 1.16 -17.46
C LEU A 8 -38.73 2.27 -17.49
N ILE A 9 -39.15 3.50 -17.79
CA ILE A 9 -38.26 4.66 -17.78
C ILE A 9 -37.74 4.90 -16.35
N ALA A 10 -38.58 4.83 -15.34
CA ALA A 10 -38.15 5.00 -13.94
C ALA A 10 -37.16 3.92 -13.51
N LEU A 11 -37.35 2.66 -13.92
CA LEU A 11 -36.40 1.57 -13.65
C LEU A 11 -35.05 1.79 -14.35
N ILE A 12 -35.05 2.27 -15.60
CA ILE A 12 -33.81 2.55 -16.34
C ILE A 12 -33.04 3.69 -15.68
N ILE A 13 -33.72 4.79 -15.35
CA ILE A 13 -33.10 5.94 -14.70
C ILE A 13 -32.57 5.56 -13.31
N GLY A 14 -33.35 4.82 -12.53
CA GLY A 14 -32.96 4.32 -11.21
C GLY A 14 -31.74 3.39 -11.29
N GLY A 15 -31.76 2.43 -12.22
CA GLY A 15 -30.63 1.54 -12.46
C GLY A 15 -29.35 2.27 -12.89
N ALA A 16 -29.48 3.24 -13.79
CA ALA A 16 -28.35 4.06 -14.22
C ALA A 16 -27.77 4.91 -13.07
N ALA A 17 -28.65 5.51 -12.25
CA ALA A 17 -28.22 6.28 -11.07
C ALA A 17 -27.48 5.43 -10.05
N ILE A 18 -27.95 4.20 -9.79
CA ILE A 18 -27.29 3.25 -8.89
C ILE A 18 -25.90 2.86 -9.43
N ALA A 19 -25.82 2.51 -10.72
CA ALA A 19 -24.55 2.13 -11.35
C ALA A 19 -23.55 3.27 -11.32
N PHE A 20 -23.98 4.50 -11.58
CA PHE A 20 -23.15 5.68 -11.50
C PHE A 20 -22.67 5.96 -10.06
N SER A 21 -23.60 5.89 -9.09
CA SER A 21 -23.27 6.09 -7.67
C SER A 21 -22.25 5.04 -7.18
N TYR A 22 -22.42 3.78 -7.60
CA TYR A 22 -21.50 2.72 -7.25
C TYR A 22 -20.10 2.96 -7.84
N ALA A 23 -20.02 3.28 -9.13
CA ALA A 23 -18.73 3.56 -9.77
C ALA A 23 -18.00 4.75 -9.14
N THR A 24 -18.75 5.83 -8.82
CA THR A 24 -18.19 7.00 -8.13
C THR A 24 -17.72 6.65 -6.72
N TYR A 25 -18.49 5.86 -5.99
CA TYR A 25 -18.11 5.41 -4.64
C TYR A 25 -16.83 4.57 -4.66
N GLU A 26 -16.74 3.61 -5.60
CA GLU A 26 -15.55 2.77 -5.76
C GLU A 26 -14.30 3.62 -6.07
N GLN A 27 -14.42 4.55 -7.01
CA GLN A 27 -13.30 5.45 -7.34
C GLN A 27 -12.86 6.30 -6.14
N ASN A 28 -13.80 6.94 -5.44
CA ASN A 28 -13.49 7.77 -4.27
C ASN A 28 -12.83 6.95 -3.15
N LEU A 29 -13.32 5.72 -2.92
CA LEU A 29 -12.74 4.84 -1.91
C LEU A 29 -11.31 4.44 -2.26
N ARG A 30 -11.07 4.10 -3.53
CA ARG A 30 -9.72 3.77 -4.02
C ARG A 30 -8.77 4.95 -3.90
N GLU A 31 -9.20 6.16 -4.30
CA GLU A 31 -8.41 7.39 -4.17
C GLU A 31 -8.08 7.68 -2.70
N GLN A 32 -9.07 7.60 -1.81
CA GLN A 32 -8.87 7.81 -0.38
C GLN A 32 -7.87 6.81 0.23
N LEU A 33 -7.95 5.55 -0.15
CA LEU A 33 -7.02 4.53 0.35
C LEU A 33 -5.61 4.74 -0.21
N THR A 34 -5.48 5.07 -1.49
CA THR A 34 -4.22 5.45 -2.11
C THR A 34 -3.55 6.60 -1.35
N ASP A 35 -4.30 7.68 -1.11
CA ASP A 35 -3.79 8.85 -0.40
C ASP A 35 -3.40 8.51 1.05
N THR A 36 -4.24 7.73 1.73
CA THR A 36 -3.97 7.32 3.12
C THR A 36 -2.71 6.47 3.20
N THR A 37 -2.60 5.43 2.36
CA THR A 37 -1.44 4.52 2.36
C THR A 37 -0.16 5.25 1.98
N THR A 38 -0.22 6.15 0.97
CA THR A 38 0.92 6.97 0.58
C THR A 38 1.38 7.91 1.71
N ASN A 39 0.45 8.54 2.42
CA ASN A 39 0.79 9.42 3.54
C ASN A 39 1.38 8.64 4.72
N LEU A 40 0.92 7.41 4.96
CA LEU A 40 1.50 6.53 5.95
C LEU A 40 2.92 6.10 5.57
N ALA A 41 3.14 5.73 4.30
CA ALA A 41 4.47 5.41 3.79
C ALA A 41 5.44 6.59 3.94
N ARG A 42 5.01 7.82 3.62
CA ARG A 42 5.80 9.04 3.85
C ARG A 42 6.11 9.26 5.33
N THR A 43 5.10 9.11 6.20
CA THR A 43 5.32 9.21 7.65
C THR A 43 6.34 8.21 8.15
N MET A 44 6.31 6.97 7.64
CA MET A 44 7.29 5.95 7.98
C MET A 44 8.67 6.26 7.38
N ALA A 45 8.74 6.83 6.17
CA ALA A 45 10.01 7.28 5.58
C ALA A 45 10.67 8.38 6.42
N ASP A 46 9.88 9.31 6.97
CA ASP A 46 10.40 10.38 7.85
C ASP A 46 10.92 9.87 9.21
N ILE A 47 10.52 8.67 9.64
CA ILE A 47 11.02 8.03 10.87
C ILE A 47 12.43 7.46 10.69
N VAL A 48 12.77 7.03 9.46
CA VAL A 48 14.01 6.32 9.16
C VAL A 48 15.12 7.33 8.82
N ASP A 49 16.22 7.28 9.56
CA ASP A 49 17.44 8.01 9.17
C ASP A 49 18.01 7.40 7.87
N PRO A 50 18.10 8.16 6.76
CA PRO A 50 18.57 7.64 5.48
C PRO A 50 19.95 6.96 5.58
N TRP A 51 20.88 7.57 6.32
CA TRP A 51 22.25 7.07 6.47
C TRP A 51 22.32 5.76 7.27
N SER A 52 21.33 5.49 8.11
CA SER A 52 21.26 4.26 8.89
C SER A 52 21.07 3.03 8.02
N ILE A 53 20.42 3.16 6.86
CA ILE A 53 20.12 2.06 5.92
C ILE A 53 21.43 1.40 5.45
N ASP A 54 22.36 2.22 4.93
CA ASP A 54 23.64 1.72 4.43
C ASP A 54 24.47 1.12 5.56
N ARG A 55 24.53 1.83 6.71
CA ARG A 55 25.25 1.37 7.91
C ARG A 55 24.77 -0.02 8.37
N TYR A 56 23.46 -0.24 8.45
CA TYR A 56 22.94 -1.53 8.91
C TYR A 56 23.18 -2.66 7.91
N LEU A 57 23.06 -2.39 6.62
CA LEU A 57 23.37 -3.40 5.59
C LEU A 57 24.86 -3.76 5.54
N GLU A 58 25.75 -2.80 5.83
CA GLU A 58 27.20 -3.04 5.86
C GLU A 58 27.66 -3.78 7.12
N THR A 59 27.07 -3.42 8.28
CA THR A 59 27.54 -3.95 9.58
C THR A 59 26.78 -5.18 10.04
N GLY A 60 25.51 -5.30 9.66
CA GLY A 60 24.57 -6.31 10.18
C GLY A 60 24.20 -6.09 11.66
N GLU A 61 24.59 -4.95 12.26
CA GLU A 61 24.35 -4.68 13.68
C GLU A 61 22.94 -4.12 13.91
N LYS A 62 22.19 -4.73 14.84
CA LYS A 62 20.90 -4.25 15.34
C LYS A 62 21.14 -3.55 16.68
N ASP A 63 21.57 -2.29 16.63
CA ASP A 63 21.82 -1.49 17.83
C ASP A 63 20.52 -0.92 18.46
N ALA A 64 20.66 -0.14 19.53
CA ALA A 64 19.51 0.43 20.23
C ALA A 64 18.71 1.43 19.37
N GLU A 65 19.34 2.06 18.39
CA GLU A 65 18.68 2.95 17.42
C GLU A 65 17.86 2.15 16.42
N TYR A 66 18.41 1.05 15.88
CA TYR A 66 17.69 0.10 15.04
C TYR A 66 16.41 -0.38 15.72
N GLU A 67 16.51 -0.88 16.95
CA GLU A 67 15.37 -1.40 17.71
C GLU A 67 14.31 -0.31 17.99
N ARG A 68 14.75 0.92 18.25
CA ARG A 68 13.83 2.06 18.45
C ARG A 68 13.09 2.41 17.17
N THR A 69 13.78 2.50 16.05
CA THR A 69 13.19 2.78 14.74
C THR A 69 12.18 1.69 14.37
N LEU A 70 12.57 0.41 14.51
CA LEU A 70 11.67 -0.71 14.25
C LEU A 70 10.42 -0.67 15.14
N ALA A 71 10.57 -0.32 16.42
CA ALA A 71 9.43 -0.19 17.34
C ALA A 71 8.47 0.92 16.91
N LEU A 72 8.97 2.07 16.44
CA LEU A 72 8.14 3.16 15.91
C LEU A 72 7.41 2.76 14.63
N LEU A 73 8.10 2.09 13.69
CA LEU A 73 7.48 1.58 12.46
C LEU A 73 6.35 0.58 12.78
N ARG A 74 6.57 -0.34 13.72
CA ARG A 74 5.55 -1.28 14.22
C ARG A 74 4.36 -0.58 14.89
N GLU A 75 4.61 0.53 15.59
CA GLU A 75 3.54 1.32 16.19
C GLU A 75 2.66 1.98 15.12
N VAL A 76 3.27 2.56 14.06
CA VAL A 76 2.52 3.12 12.92
C VAL A 76 1.71 2.04 12.22
N GLN A 77 2.32 0.88 11.91
CA GLN A 77 1.62 -0.25 11.29
C GLN A 77 0.39 -0.66 12.09
N ARG A 78 0.57 -0.95 13.38
CA ARG A 78 -0.51 -1.42 14.26
C ARG A 78 -1.64 -0.42 14.42
N ASN A 79 -1.33 0.87 14.57
CA ASN A 79 -2.31 1.92 14.79
C ASN A 79 -3.13 2.24 13.52
N ASN A 80 -2.67 1.83 12.35
CA ASN A 80 -3.32 2.09 11.06
C ASN A 80 -3.78 0.81 10.34
N GLU A 81 -3.74 -0.35 11.03
CA GLU A 81 -4.19 -1.64 10.49
C GLU A 81 -3.53 -2.02 9.16
N LEU A 82 -2.25 -1.65 9.00
CA LEU A 82 -1.48 -2.03 7.82
C LEU A 82 -1.15 -3.53 7.86
N VAL A 83 -1.20 -4.19 6.72
CA VAL A 83 -0.88 -5.62 6.62
C VAL A 83 0.62 -5.83 6.78
N TYR A 84 1.41 -5.12 5.96
CA TYR A 84 2.86 -5.13 6.00
C TYR A 84 3.40 -3.71 5.93
N ALA A 85 4.58 -3.52 6.49
CA ALA A 85 5.38 -2.33 6.28
C ALA A 85 6.86 -2.71 6.39
N VAL A 86 7.61 -2.46 5.33
CA VAL A 86 9.01 -2.83 5.24
C VAL A 86 9.87 -1.64 4.78
N VAL A 87 11.14 -1.67 5.13
CA VAL A 87 12.16 -0.76 4.58
C VAL A 87 13.16 -1.60 3.82
N THR A 88 13.36 -1.26 2.57
CA THR A 88 14.23 -2.00 1.66
C THR A 88 15.20 -1.09 0.93
N LYS A 89 16.33 -1.66 0.50
CA LYS A 89 17.27 -1.01 -0.41
C LYS A 89 17.28 -1.74 -1.75
N PRO A 90 16.90 -1.08 -2.86
CA PRO A 90 16.93 -1.68 -4.19
C PRO A 90 18.36 -1.86 -4.70
N THR A 91 18.56 -2.92 -5.47
CA THR A 91 19.76 -3.23 -6.25
C THR A 91 19.37 -3.62 -7.68
N GLU A 92 20.35 -3.89 -8.54
CA GLU A 92 20.08 -4.39 -9.89
C GLU A 92 19.32 -5.73 -9.93
N GLU A 93 19.40 -6.53 -8.87
CA GLU A 93 18.85 -7.90 -8.85
C GLU A 93 17.58 -8.00 -8.01
N GLY A 94 17.36 -7.09 -7.05
CA GLY A 94 16.23 -7.15 -6.11
C GLY A 94 16.39 -6.16 -4.96
N PHE A 95 15.84 -6.54 -3.82
CA PHE A 95 15.80 -5.74 -2.60
C PHE A 95 16.56 -6.39 -1.46
N TYR A 96 17.33 -5.61 -0.70
CA TYR A 96 17.78 -5.98 0.63
C TYR A 96 16.84 -5.41 1.68
N TYR A 97 16.38 -6.24 2.60
CA TYR A 97 15.53 -5.81 3.72
C TYR A 97 16.37 -5.17 4.82
N VAL A 98 15.91 -4.02 5.31
CA VAL A 98 16.52 -3.30 6.44
C VAL A 98 15.65 -3.42 7.67
N TYR A 99 14.35 -3.11 7.52
CA TYR A 99 13.35 -3.27 8.56
C TYR A 99 12.16 -4.05 8.01
N ASP A 100 11.63 -4.95 8.83
CA ASP A 100 10.34 -5.60 8.61
C ASP A 100 9.52 -5.49 9.90
N THR A 101 8.32 -4.95 9.78
CA THR A 101 7.43 -4.78 10.93
C THR A 101 6.70 -6.06 11.30
N ASP A 102 6.71 -7.09 10.45
CA ASP A 102 6.14 -8.38 10.74
C ASP A 102 6.82 -9.00 11.99
N THR A 103 6.05 -9.71 12.78
CA THR A 103 6.49 -10.39 14.01
C THR A 103 6.34 -11.90 13.93
N SER A 104 5.92 -12.43 12.79
CA SER A 104 5.82 -13.86 12.53
C SER A 104 7.20 -14.49 12.28
N ASP A 105 7.23 -15.81 12.22
CA ASP A 105 8.43 -16.55 11.86
C ASP A 105 8.84 -16.39 10.38
N GLU A 106 7.96 -15.76 9.56
CA GLU A 106 8.18 -15.50 8.14
C GLU A 106 8.76 -14.09 7.88
N ALA A 107 8.92 -13.25 8.93
CA ALA A 107 9.47 -11.92 8.85
C ALA A 107 10.89 -11.90 8.27
N PHE A 108 11.14 -11.02 7.31
CA PHE A 108 12.47 -10.79 6.76
C PHE A 108 13.42 -10.20 7.82
N GLN A 109 14.64 -10.66 7.78
CA GLN A 109 15.68 -10.17 8.68
C GLN A 109 16.54 -9.10 7.97
N LEU A 110 17.23 -8.29 8.78
CA LEU A 110 18.22 -7.35 8.26
C LEU A 110 19.24 -8.06 7.36
N GLY A 111 19.34 -7.60 6.11
CA GLY A 111 20.23 -8.15 5.09
C GLY A 111 19.65 -9.31 4.27
N ASP A 112 18.43 -9.74 4.54
CA ASP A 112 17.76 -10.72 3.68
C ASP A 112 17.55 -10.13 2.28
N PHE A 113 17.67 -10.97 1.26
CA PHE A 113 17.56 -10.58 -0.13
C PHE A 113 16.34 -11.21 -0.80
N GLN A 114 15.61 -10.43 -1.57
CA GLN A 114 14.49 -10.85 -2.38
C GLN A 114 14.63 -10.31 -3.81
N GLU A 115 14.55 -11.17 -4.81
CA GLU A 115 14.45 -10.75 -6.21
C GLU A 115 13.19 -9.90 -6.44
N PHE A 116 13.22 -9.04 -7.47
CA PHE A 116 12.01 -8.29 -7.85
C PHE A 116 10.85 -9.24 -8.14
N TYR A 117 9.72 -9.00 -7.47
CA TYR A 117 8.49 -9.71 -7.80
C TYR A 117 8.08 -9.44 -9.24
N PRO A 118 7.68 -10.47 -10.00
CA PRO A 118 7.19 -10.30 -11.37
C PRO A 118 5.98 -9.35 -11.44
N GLY A 119 5.85 -8.59 -12.52
CA GLY A 119 4.81 -7.58 -12.70
C GLY A 119 5.26 -6.21 -12.24
N ASP A 120 4.37 -5.46 -11.58
CA ASP A 120 4.55 -4.03 -11.32
C ASP A 120 5.85 -3.68 -10.57
N PHE A 121 6.34 -4.52 -9.66
CA PHE A 121 7.63 -4.32 -9.00
C PHE A 121 8.79 -4.40 -9.99
N LEU A 122 8.85 -5.46 -10.79
CA LEU A 122 9.90 -5.63 -11.80
C LEU A 122 9.79 -4.57 -12.91
N ASP A 123 8.59 -4.22 -13.33
CA ASP A 123 8.33 -3.22 -14.36
C ASP A 123 8.79 -1.81 -13.91
N ASN A 124 8.77 -1.54 -12.61
CA ASN A 124 9.24 -0.29 -12.00
C ASN A 124 10.71 -0.34 -11.56
N LYS A 125 11.47 -1.39 -11.86
CA LYS A 125 12.89 -1.52 -11.47
C LYS A 125 13.72 -0.27 -11.77
N ALA A 126 13.58 0.31 -12.96
CA ALA A 126 14.31 1.51 -13.35
C ALA A 126 13.99 2.72 -12.43
N ASN A 127 12.73 2.86 -12.00
CA ASN A 127 12.32 3.90 -11.07
C ASN A 127 12.90 3.67 -9.67
N PHE A 128 12.89 2.41 -9.19
CA PHE A 128 13.53 2.05 -7.92
C PHE A 128 15.02 2.41 -7.90
N LEU A 129 15.76 2.05 -8.94
CA LEU A 129 17.19 2.34 -9.03
C LEU A 129 17.51 3.83 -9.16
N ALA A 130 16.61 4.58 -9.77
CA ALA A 130 16.76 6.03 -9.95
C ALA A 130 16.31 6.86 -8.73
N GLY A 131 15.73 6.25 -7.70
CA GLY A 131 15.18 6.98 -6.54
C GLY A 131 13.93 7.78 -6.89
N ASN A 132 13.17 7.37 -7.91
CA ASN A 132 11.93 8.01 -8.33
C ASN A 132 10.74 7.58 -7.47
N ASP A 133 9.66 8.36 -7.53
CA ASP A 133 8.38 7.96 -6.98
C ASP A 133 7.86 6.72 -7.73
N ILE A 134 7.31 5.77 -6.99
CA ILE A 134 6.73 4.54 -7.53
C ILE A 134 5.20 4.72 -7.58
N PRO A 135 4.56 4.41 -8.72
CA PRO A 135 3.10 4.36 -8.77
C PRO A 135 2.54 3.38 -7.75
N ILE A 136 1.31 3.62 -7.29
CA ILE A 136 0.62 2.63 -6.44
C ILE A 136 0.57 1.28 -7.16
N ILE A 137 0.97 0.25 -6.45
CA ILE A 137 0.98 -1.13 -6.93
C ILE A 137 -0.22 -1.84 -6.29
N VAL A 138 -0.98 -2.55 -7.12
CA VAL A 138 -2.08 -3.39 -6.64
C VAL A 138 -1.80 -4.83 -7.04
N THR A 139 -1.56 -5.67 -6.06
CA THR A 139 -1.20 -7.08 -6.27
C THR A 139 -2.23 -8.02 -5.67
N ASN A 140 -2.31 -9.22 -6.24
CA ASN A 140 -3.07 -10.32 -5.69
C ASN A 140 -2.21 -11.59 -5.77
N TYR A 141 -1.27 -11.68 -4.85
CA TYR A 141 -0.31 -12.80 -4.74
C TYR A 141 -0.61 -13.66 -3.52
N GLU A 142 0.34 -14.52 -3.18
CA GLU A 142 0.28 -15.38 -1.98
C GLU A 142 0.11 -14.61 -0.67
N PHE A 143 0.56 -13.34 -0.62
CA PHE A 143 0.40 -12.43 0.53
C PHE A 143 -1.00 -11.80 0.62
N GLY A 144 -1.90 -12.07 -0.34
CA GLY A 144 -3.25 -11.54 -0.41
C GLY A 144 -3.44 -10.45 -1.47
N TRP A 145 -4.61 -9.82 -1.44
CA TRP A 145 -4.95 -8.71 -2.32
C TRP A 145 -4.60 -7.41 -1.62
N LEU A 146 -3.50 -6.79 -2.06
CA LEU A 146 -2.84 -5.67 -1.41
C LEU A 146 -2.81 -4.43 -2.31
N LEU A 147 -2.88 -3.26 -1.67
CA LEU A 147 -2.52 -1.96 -2.22
C LEU A 147 -1.22 -1.53 -1.55
N SER A 148 -0.15 -1.43 -2.35
CA SER A 148 1.19 -1.08 -1.89
C SER A 148 1.53 0.36 -2.28
N ALA A 149 1.94 1.17 -1.30
CA ALA A 149 2.50 2.49 -1.50
C ALA A 149 4.00 2.46 -1.19
N VAL A 150 4.80 2.75 -2.20
CA VAL A 150 6.26 2.70 -2.10
C VAL A 150 6.84 4.10 -2.21
N VAL A 151 7.52 4.56 -1.16
CA VAL A 151 8.03 5.92 -1.05
C VAL A 151 9.54 5.90 -0.83
N PRO A 152 10.33 6.68 -1.61
CA PRO A 152 11.78 6.74 -1.42
C PRO A 152 12.16 7.46 -0.12
N ILE A 153 13.17 6.91 0.58
CA ILE A 153 13.86 7.55 1.69
C ILE A 153 15.06 8.27 1.12
N LYS A 154 15.06 9.61 1.23
CA LYS A 154 16.10 10.49 0.69
C LYS A 154 16.71 11.31 1.77
N ASP A 155 18.01 11.62 1.63
CA ASP A 155 18.69 12.59 2.46
C ASP A 155 18.38 14.05 2.04
N ASP A 156 18.97 15.01 2.75
CA ASP A 156 18.79 16.44 2.50
C ASP A 156 19.31 16.89 1.12
N ASP A 157 20.21 16.12 0.51
CA ASP A 157 20.74 16.36 -0.84
C ASP A 157 19.87 15.70 -1.93
N GLY A 158 18.82 14.96 -1.53
CA GLY A 158 17.90 14.25 -2.40
C GLY A 158 18.42 12.91 -2.90
N VAL A 159 19.49 12.38 -2.32
CA VAL A 159 20.03 11.07 -2.64
C VAL A 159 19.16 9.99 -1.98
N MET A 160 18.76 8.99 -2.77
CA MET A 160 17.97 7.86 -2.28
C MET A 160 18.86 6.83 -1.59
N HIS A 161 18.48 6.44 -0.36
CA HIS A 161 19.13 5.40 0.43
C HIS A 161 18.32 4.11 0.49
N GLY A 162 17.00 4.20 0.36
CA GLY A 162 16.09 3.06 0.38
C GLY A 162 14.65 3.46 0.09
N TYR A 163 13.73 2.54 0.34
CA TYR A 163 12.29 2.74 0.20
C TYR A 163 11.54 2.20 1.40
N VAL A 164 10.47 2.87 1.78
CA VAL A 164 9.40 2.30 2.59
C VAL A 164 8.35 1.75 1.66
N ASP A 165 7.95 0.51 1.88
CA ASP A 165 6.79 -0.11 1.25
C ASP A 165 5.75 -0.41 2.31
N VAL A 166 4.53 0.07 2.10
CA VAL A 166 3.40 -0.05 3.03
C VAL A 166 2.23 -0.70 2.32
N ASP A 167 1.76 -1.81 2.87
CA ASP A 167 0.69 -2.60 2.30
C ASP A 167 -0.61 -2.46 3.11
N MET A 168 -1.68 -2.14 2.41
CA MET A 168 -3.05 -2.13 2.94
C MET A 168 -3.90 -3.22 2.26
N SER A 169 -4.73 -3.91 3.06
CA SER A 169 -5.62 -4.94 2.53
C SER A 169 -6.72 -4.36 1.65
N MET A 170 -6.82 -4.86 0.42
CA MET A 170 -7.93 -4.58 -0.49
C MET A 170 -9.22 -5.36 -0.16
N ASN A 171 -9.15 -6.36 0.71
CA ASN A 171 -10.31 -7.16 1.10
C ASN A 171 -11.34 -6.32 1.88
N ASP A 172 -10.87 -5.36 2.67
CA ASP A 172 -11.75 -4.45 3.41
C ASP A 172 -12.52 -3.53 2.46
N ILE A 173 -11.92 -3.14 1.35
CA ILE A 173 -12.60 -2.38 0.28
C ILE A 173 -13.80 -3.18 -0.26
N THR A 174 -13.59 -4.45 -0.57
CA THR A 174 -14.64 -5.32 -1.09
C THR A 174 -15.79 -5.47 -0.08
N ARG A 175 -15.49 -5.60 1.21
CA ARG A 175 -16.50 -5.65 2.26
C ARG A 175 -17.29 -4.35 2.34
N MET A 176 -16.64 -3.20 2.33
CA MET A 176 -17.30 -1.89 2.37
C MET A 176 -18.18 -1.67 1.13
N GLN A 177 -17.74 -2.11 -0.05
CA GLN A 177 -18.53 -2.07 -1.28
C GLN A 177 -19.79 -2.93 -1.19
N GLN A 178 -19.68 -4.13 -0.65
CA GLN A 178 -20.84 -5.04 -0.46
C GLN A 178 -21.84 -4.46 0.53
N GLU A 179 -21.38 -3.90 1.64
CA GLU A 179 -22.24 -3.22 2.61
C GLU A 179 -22.97 -2.01 2.00
N PHE A 180 -22.28 -1.23 1.18
CA PHE A 180 -22.87 -0.10 0.47
C PHE A 180 -23.98 -0.56 -0.49
N LEU A 181 -23.73 -1.58 -1.30
CA LEU A 181 -24.74 -2.17 -2.20
C LEU A 181 -25.95 -2.69 -1.43
N LEU A 182 -25.74 -3.41 -0.32
CA LEU A 182 -26.83 -3.89 0.53
C LEU A 182 -27.70 -2.76 1.06
N ARG A 183 -27.10 -1.66 1.52
CA ARG A 183 -27.83 -0.48 1.99
C ARG A 183 -28.67 0.16 0.89
N ILE A 184 -28.13 0.28 -0.35
CA ILE A 184 -28.90 0.79 -1.49
C ILE A 184 -30.10 -0.13 -1.79
N ILE A 185 -29.90 -1.45 -1.83
CA ILE A 185 -30.97 -2.42 -2.11
C ILE A 185 -32.07 -2.30 -1.04
N ILE A 186 -31.72 -2.20 0.25
CA ILE A 186 -32.68 -2.06 1.34
C ILE A 186 -33.49 -0.75 1.22
N LEU A 187 -32.90 0.34 0.74
CA LEU A 187 -33.60 1.63 0.56
C LEU A 187 -34.56 1.62 -0.63
N LEU A 188 -34.43 0.68 -1.56
CA LEU A 188 -35.24 0.56 -2.76
C LEU A 188 -36.43 -0.37 -2.61
N VAL A 189 -36.50 -1.18 -1.55
CA VAL A 189 -37.57 -2.12 -1.22
C VAL A 189 -38.53 -1.52 -0.20
#